data_16f7119671b687fda2f559c7cd406a1a
#
_entry.id   16f7119671b687fda2f559c7cd406a1a
#
_cell.length_a   1.000
_cell.length_b   1.000
_cell.length_c   1.000
_cell.angle_alpha   90.00
_cell.angle_beta   90.00
_cell.angle_gamma   90.00
#
_symmetry.space_group_name_H-M   'P 1'
#
loop_
_entity.id
_entity.type
_entity.pdbx_description
1 polymer ?
#
loop_
_entity_poly.entity_id
_entity_poly.type
_entity_poly.pdbx_seq_one_letter_code
_entity_poly.pdbx_strand_id
1 'polypeptide(L)'
;GIQYSFGLQQTAINPIFSFLHADPGQLPILNMAGPITGLLVQPLIGAMSDRTWIPGLGRRRPYFLIGAIGCSLCLFIYPHVTALWVAVLLLWLLDISNNTAMEPFRAFIADTVPEHQQSTGFLMQSVFTGLGITLANVSLYIFQQIGWLQQTSEAGIPYWVFGSFYIGAV
;
A
#
# COMPACT_ATOMS: atom_id res chain seq x y z
N GLY A 1 0.79 -5.57 7.53
CA GLY A 1 0.71 -4.12 7.23
C GLY A 1 0.89 -3.84 5.75
N ILE A 2 2.12 -3.64 5.25
CA ILE A 2 2.40 -3.15 3.88
C ILE A 2 1.72 -3.97 2.77
N GLN A 3 1.70 -5.29 2.86
CA GLN A 3 1.04 -6.14 1.85
C GLN A 3 -0.49 -6.06 1.92
N TYR A 4 -1.01 -5.80 3.09
CA TYR A 4 -2.43 -5.52 3.29
C TYR A 4 -2.80 -4.16 2.66
N SER A 5 -1.97 -3.13 2.87
CA SER A 5 -2.08 -1.82 2.21
C SER A 5 -2.10 -1.94 0.68
N PHE A 6 -1.18 -2.74 0.13
CA PHE A 6 -1.12 -3.00 -1.30
C PHE A 6 -2.36 -3.72 -1.83
N GLY A 7 -2.89 -4.70 -1.06
CA GLY A 7 -4.15 -5.36 -1.39
C GLY A 7 -5.34 -4.40 -1.40
N LEU A 8 -5.45 -3.52 -0.40
CA LEU A 8 -6.48 -2.48 -0.37
C LEU A 8 -6.36 -1.53 -1.55
N GLN A 9 -5.14 -1.12 -1.89
CA GLN A 9 -4.89 -0.26 -3.03
C GLN A 9 -5.43 -0.86 -4.32
N GLN A 10 -5.17 -2.14 -4.57
CA GLN A 10 -5.64 -2.80 -5.79
C GLN A 10 -7.16 -3.01 -5.84
N THR A 11 -7.81 -3.21 -4.71
CA THR A 11 -9.22 -3.61 -4.66
C THR A 11 -10.16 -2.46 -4.33
N ALA A 12 -9.80 -1.59 -3.39
CA ALA A 12 -10.70 -0.58 -2.84
C ALA A 12 -10.60 0.79 -3.52
N ILE A 13 -9.50 1.12 -4.19
CA ILE A 13 -9.31 2.46 -4.76
C ILE A 13 -10.20 2.73 -5.96
N ASN A 14 -10.40 1.76 -6.85
CA ASN A 14 -11.29 1.94 -7.99
C ASN A 14 -12.76 2.19 -7.58
N PRO A 15 -13.34 1.46 -6.62
CA PRO A 15 -14.62 1.83 -6.03
C PRO A 15 -14.64 3.25 -5.47
N ILE A 16 -13.59 3.69 -4.76
CA ILE A 16 -13.53 5.05 -4.21
C ILE A 16 -13.53 6.10 -5.32
N PHE A 17 -12.78 5.89 -6.40
CA PHE A 17 -12.82 6.78 -7.56
C PHE A 17 -14.22 6.85 -8.18
N SER A 18 -14.94 5.73 -8.23
CA SER A 18 -16.33 5.70 -8.70
C SER A 18 -17.26 6.47 -7.78
N PHE A 19 -17.08 6.39 -6.46
CA PHE A 19 -17.84 7.19 -5.48
C PHE A 19 -17.56 8.68 -5.61
N LEU A 20 -16.36 9.06 -6.02
CA LEU A 20 -15.96 10.44 -6.29
C LEU A 20 -16.31 10.90 -7.72
N HIS A 21 -17.21 10.19 -8.41
CA HIS A 21 -17.69 10.52 -9.75
C HIS A 21 -16.60 10.55 -10.83
N ALA A 22 -15.56 9.74 -10.70
CA ALA A 22 -14.57 9.57 -11.77
C ALA A 22 -15.23 8.92 -13.00
N ASP A 23 -14.93 9.45 -14.18
CA ASP A 23 -15.34 8.83 -15.43
C ASP A 23 -14.64 7.46 -15.59
N PRO A 24 -15.37 6.36 -15.85
CA PRO A 24 -14.79 5.04 -16.09
C PRO A 24 -13.68 5.04 -17.16
N GLY A 25 -13.76 5.91 -18.16
CA GLY A 25 -12.73 6.07 -19.18
C GLY A 25 -11.40 6.64 -18.65
N GLN A 26 -11.41 7.31 -17.52
CA GLN A 26 -10.21 7.89 -16.88
C GLN A 26 -9.51 6.94 -15.90
N LEU A 27 -10.16 5.87 -15.45
CA LEU A 27 -9.61 4.94 -14.46
C LEU A 27 -8.23 4.37 -14.84
N PRO A 28 -7.96 3.98 -16.10
CA PRO A 28 -6.63 3.51 -16.49
C PRO A 28 -5.54 4.57 -16.27
N ILE A 29 -5.83 5.84 -16.57
CA ILE A 29 -4.89 6.95 -16.40
C ILE A 29 -4.68 7.24 -14.91
N LEU A 30 -5.74 7.23 -14.12
CA LEU A 30 -5.68 7.44 -12.68
C LEU A 30 -4.86 6.34 -11.97
N ASN A 31 -4.89 5.11 -12.48
CA ASN A 31 -4.13 3.97 -11.97
C ASN A 31 -2.70 3.86 -12.53
N MET A 32 -2.23 4.80 -13.32
CA MET A 32 -0.83 4.81 -13.80
C MET A 32 0.20 5.01 -12.69
N ALA A 33 -0.22 5.38 -11.48
CA ALA A 33 0.66 5.53 -10.34
C ALA A 33 1.54 4.30 -10.12
N GLY A 34 0.95 3.08 -10.08
CA GLY A 34 1.68 1.83 -9.86
C GLY A 34 2.84 1.59 -10.82
N PRO A 35 2.62 1.51 -12.12
CA PRO A 35 3.70 1.33 -13.09
C PRO A 35 4.77 2.43 -13.05
N ILE A 36 4.36 3.70 -12.91
CA ILE A 36 5.30 4.83 -12.92
C ILE A 36 6.14 4.84 -11.65
N THR A 37 5.53 4.69 -10.48
CA THR A 37 6.26 4.66 -9.21
C THR A 37 7.14 3.42 -9.12
N GLY A 38 6.67 2.25 -9.59
CA GLY A 38 7.48 1.05 -9.68
C GLY A 38 8.75 1.26 -10.51
N LEU A 39 8.61 1.89 -11.67
CA LEU A 39 9.73 2.16 -12.57
C LEU A 39 10.72 3.19 -12.01
N LEU A 40 10.25 4.23 -11.34
CA LEU A 40 11.07 5.36 -10.89
C LEU A 40 11.52 5.20 -9.44
N VAL A 41 10.60 4.85 -8.53
CA VAL A 41 10.87 4.86 -7.08
C VAL A 41 11.71 3.65 -6.68
N GLN A 42 11.45 2.47 -7.24
CA GLN A 42 12.20 1.26 -6.87
C GLN A 42 13.71 1.38 -7.10
N PRO A 43 14.21 1.76 -8.30
CA PRO A 43 15.66 1.93 -8.51
C PRO A 43 16.24 3.05 -7.64
N LEU A 44 15.50 4.15 -7.48
CA LEU A 44 15.95 5.30 -6.68
C LEU A 44 16.12 4.89 -5.20
N ILE A 45 15.10 4.29 -4.62
CA ILE A 45 15.13 3.85 -3.20
C ILE A 45 16.15 2.73 -3.02
N GLY A 46 16.28 1.80 -3.98
CA GLY A 46 17.33 0.79 -3.97
C GLY A 46 18.72 1.42 -3.85
N ALA A 47 19.07 2.33 -4.77
CA ALA A 47 20.33 3.03 -4.76
C ALA A 47 20.56 3.91 -3.52
N MET A 48 19.53 4.57 -3.02
CA MET A 48 19.58 5.38 -1.79
C MET A 48 19.80 4.50 -0.55
N SER A 49 19.08 3.38 -0.44
CA SER A 49 19.18 2.46 0.70
C SER A 49 20.55 1.79 0.79
N ASP A 50 21.23 1.61 -0.35
CA ASP A 50 22.60 1.06 -0.39
C ASP A 50 23.65 2.05 0.11
N ARG A 51 23.41 3.35 -0.06
CA ARG A 51 24.35 4.43 0.31
C ARG A 51 24.10 5.02 1.70
N THR A 52 22.91 4.83 2.24
CA THR A 52 22.53 5.41 3.53
C THR A 52 23.01 4.51 4.67
N TRP A 53 23.65 5.11 5.68
CA TRP A 53 24.00 4.43 6.92
C TRP A 53 23.61 5.29 8.11
N ILE A 54 22.69 4.78 8.93
CA ILE A 54 22.26 5.46 10.17
C ILE A 54 22.74 4.61 11.35
N PRO A 55 23.56 5.19 12.28
CA PRO A 55 23.99 4.50 13.49
C PRO A 55 22.78 3.97 14.28
N GLY A 56 22.80 2.69 14.61
CA GLY A 56 21.72 2.02 15.36
C GLY A 56 20.58 1.42 14.51
N LEU A 57 20.26 1.98 13.34
CA LEU A 57 19.23 1.44 12.42
C LEU A 57 19.79 0.66 11.23
N GLY A 58 21.06 0.93 10.85
CA GLY A 58 21.67 0.32 9.67
C GLY A 58 21.26 1.01 8.37
N ARG A 59 21.39 0.29 7.23
CA ARG A 59 21.17 0.86 5.89
C ARG A 59 19.69 0.84 5.47
N ARG A 60 18.99 -0.29 5.65
CA ARG A 60 17.69 -0.55 5.04
C ARG A 60 16.48 -0.27 5.93
N ARG A 61 16.65 -0.40 7.26
CA ARG A 61 15.57 -0.24 8.24
C ARG A 61 14.89 1.14 8.23
N PRO A 62 15.62 2.27 8.02
CA PRO A 62 14.98 3.59 7.95
C PRO A 62 13.94 3.69 6.84
N TYR A 63 14.18 3.06 5.69
CA TYR A 63 13.27 3.07 4.57
C TYR A 63 12.00 2.24 4.82
N PHE A 64 12.12 1.11 5.55
CA PHE A 64 10.93 0.38 6.01
C PHE A 64 10.04 1.26 6.88
N LEU A 65 10.67 1.97 7.82
CA LEU A 65 9.94 2.81 8.77
C LEU A 65 9.26 3.98 8.05
N ILE A 66 9.98 4.67 7.18
CA ILE A 66 9.44 5.79 6.39
C ILE A 66 8.29 5.30 5.50
N GLY A 67 8.48 4.19 4.78
CA GLY A 67 7.45 3.61 3.94
C GLY A 67 6.22 3.15 4.75
N ALA A 68 6.41 2.50 5.90
CA ALA A 68 5.32 2.07 6.77
C ALA A 68 4.52 3.26 7.32
N ILE A 69 5.21 4.30 7.83
CA ILE A 69 4.56 5.52 8.31
C ILE A 69 3.80 6.19 7.16
N GLY A 70 4.41 6.32 5.98
CA GLY A 70 3.77 6.90 4.81
C GLY A 70 2.50 6.13 4.41
N CYS A 71 2.55 4.79 4.36
CA CYS A 71 1.38 3.95 4.09
C CYS A 71 0.28 4.15 5.14
N SER A 72 0.63 4.12 6.43
CA SER A 72 -0.32 4.31 7.53
C SER A 72 -1.03 5.65 7.44
N LEU A 73 -0.28 6.73 7.23
CA LEU A 73 -0.85 8.08 7.10
C LEU A 73 -1.77 8.18 5.87
N CYS A 74 -1.34 7.67 4.72
CA CYS A 74 -2.17 7.67 3.51
C CYS A 74 -3.47 6.88 3.72
N LEU A 75 -3.40 5.68 4.30
CA LEU A 75 -4.58 4.85 4.57
C LEU A 75 -5.51 5.50 5.59
N PHE A 76 -4.97 6.21 6.58
CA PHE A 76 -5.78 6.92 7.56
C PHE A 76 -6.55 8.10 6.94
N ILE A 77 -5.92 8.83 6.02
CA ILE A 77 -6.51 10.01 5.38
C ILE A 77 -7.44 9.62 4.23
N TYR A 78 -7.15 8.52 3.52
CA TYR A 78 -7.83 8.15 2.29
C TYR A 78 -9.38 8.09 2.38
N PRO A 79 -9.99 7.53 3.45
CA PRO A 79 -11.45 7.49 3.56
C PRO A 79 -12.12 8.86 3.75
N HIS A 80 -11.35 9.89 4.14
CA HIS A 80 -11.86 11.24 4.37
C HIS A 80 -11.80 12.14 3.12
N VAL A 81 -11.35 11.59 1.99
CA VAL A 81 -11.20 12.36 0.76
C VAL A 81 -12.54 12.67 0.14
N THR A 82 -12.75 13.95 -0.19
CA THR A 82 -13.96 14.46 -0.84
C THR A 82 -13.75 14.85 -2.30
N ALA A 83 -12.50 15.02 -2.72
CA ALA A 83 -12.15 15.47 -4.06
C ALA A 83 -11.30 14.43 -4.80
N LEU A 84 -11.65 14.13 -6.05
CA LEU A 84 -10.98 13.16 -6.90
C LEU A 84 -9.46 13.41 -7.00
N TRP A 85 -9.05 14.65 -7.18
CA TRP A 85 -7.62 15.00 -7.31
C TRP A 85 -6.82 14.70 -6.04
N VAL A 86 -7.42 14.88 -4.86
CA VAL A 86 -6.79 14.51 -3.58
C VAL A 86 -6.67 12.99 -3.46
N ALA A 87 -7.68 12.24 -3.90
CA ALA A 87 -7.62 10.78 -3.96
C ALA A 87 -6.49 10.28 -4.85
N VAL A 88 -6.30 10.91 -6.02
CA VAL A 88 -5.20 10.59 -6.95
C VAL A 88 -3.84 10.88 -6.32
N LEU A 89 -3.67 12.05 -5.69
CA LEU A 89 -2.43 12.39 -5.00
C LEU A 89 -2.10 11.41 -3.87
N LEU A 90 -3.11 11.02 -3.09
CA LEU A 90 -2.92 10.03 -2.03
C LEU A 90 -2.60 8.64 -2.58
N LEU A 91 -3.15 8.26 -3.74
CA LEU A 91 -2.77 7.03 -4.43
C LEU A 91 -1.29 7.03 -4.80
N TRP A 92 -0.80 8.14 -5.39
CA TRP A 92 0.62 8.28 -5.73
C TRP A 92 1.52 8.22 -4.49
N LEU A 93 1.13 8.91 -3.40
CA LEU A 93 1.87 8.88 -2.14
C LEU A 93 1.87 7.49 -1.51
N LEU A 94 0.73 6.80 -1.52
CA LEU A 94 0.60 5.44 -1.01
C LEU A 94 1.50 4.47 -1.79
N ASP A 95 1.52 4.61 -3.11
CA ASP A 95 2.31 3.77 -4.00
C ASP A 95 3.83 4.02 -3.82
N ILE A 96 4.23 5.28 -3.71
CA ILE A 96 5.61 5.66 -3.36
C ILE A 96 6.00 5.04 -2.00
N SER A 97 5.14 5.14 -1.00
CA SER A 97 5.37 4.62 0.35
C SER A 97 5.49 3.09 0.36
N ASN A 98 4.60 2.39 -0.37
CA ASN A 98 4.66 0.94 -0.53
C ASN A 98 5.98 0.51 -1.19
N ASN A 99 6.37 1.14 -2.30
CA ASN A 99 7.62 0.84 -3.00
C ASN A 99 8.84 1.17 -2.13
N THR A 100 8.80 2.27 -1.37
CA THR A 100 9.88 2.66 -0.43
C THR A 100 10.10 1.62 0.66
N ALA A 101 9.06 0.93 1.10
CA ALA A 101 9.19 -0.15 2.09
C ALA A 101 9.54 -1.50 1.44
N MET A 102 8.95 -1.82 0.29
CA MET A 102 9.10 -3.16 -0.32
C MET A 102 10.48 -3.40 -0.92
N GLU A 103 11.08 -2.39 -1.53
CA GLU A 103 12.36 -2.57 -2.24
C GLU A 103 13.52 -2.88 -1.29
N PRO A 104 13.75 -2.11 -0.20
CA PRO A 104 14.74 -2.48 0.79
C PRO A 104 14.46 -3.81 1.48
N PHE A 105 13.19 -4.24 1.58
CA PHE A 105 12.85 -5.54 2.16
C PHE A 105 13.34 -6.72 1.31
N ARG A 106 13.18 -6.65 -0.02
CA ARG A 106 13.71 -7.67 -0.93
C ARG A 106 15.22 -7.76 -0.84
N ALA A 107 15.89 -6.60 -0.86
CA ALA A 107 17.33 -6.54 -0.75
C ALA A 107 17.83 -7.00 0.63
N PHE A 108 17.08 -6.76 1.70
CA PHE A 108 17.40 -7.22 3.06
C PHE A 108 17.43 -8.76 3.14
N ILE A 109 16.51 -9.46 2.48
CA ILE A 109 16.53 -10.92 2.40
C ILE A 109 17.81 -11.40 1.72
N ALA A 110 18.17 -10.80 0.57
CA ALA A 110 19.37 -11.16 -0.16
C ALA A 110 20.66 -10.89 0.64
N ASP A 111 20.70 -9.82 1.45
CA ASP A 111 21.86 -9.45 2.26
C ASP A 111 22.02 -10.29 3.53
N THR A 112 20.90 -10.77 4.10
CA THR A 112 20.90 -11.38 5.45
C THR A 112 20.82 -12.88 5.42
N VAL A 113 20.18 -13.46 4.40
CA VAL A 113 19.94 -14.90 4.29
C VAL A 113 21.07 -15.55 3.50
N PRO A 114 21.70 -16.64 4.02
CA PRO A 114 22.72 -17.39 3.28
C PRO A 114 22.22 -17.84 1.91
N GLU A 115 23.08 -17.88 0.90
CA GLU A 115 22.73 -18.19 -0.50
C GLU A 115 21.89 -19.47 -0.65
N HIS A 116 22.22 -20.53 0.09
CA HIS A 116 21.50 -21.81 0.04
C HIS A 116 20.07 -21.74 0.64
N GLN A 117 19.72 -20.66 1.38
CA GLN A 117 18.40 -20.46 1.98
C GLN A 117 17.63 -19.28 1.34
N GLN A 118 18.22 -18.53 0.43
CA GLN A 118 17.59 -17.36 -0.19
C GLN A 118 16.30 -17.74 -0.92
N SER A 119 16.28 -18.88 -1.60
CA SER A 119 15.08 -19.39 -2.27
C SER A 119 13.93 -19.58 -1.28
N THR A 120 14.19 -20.16 -0.09
CA THR A 120 13.21 -20.31 0.98
C THR A 120 12.77 -18.95 1.54
N GLY A 121 13.71 -18.00 1.70
CA GLY A 121 13.42 -16.65 2.14
C GLY A 121 12.43 -15.92 1.21
N PHE A 122 12.67 -15.96 -0.10
CA PHE A 122 11.77 -15.37 -1.10
C PHE A 122 10.43 -16.11 -1.20
N LEU A 123 10.42 -17.43 -1.01
CA LEU A 123 9.19 -18.21 -0.98
C LEU A 123 8.32 -17.81 0.22
N MET A 124 8.90 -17.67 1.41
CA MET A 124 8.20 -17.18 2.59
C MET A 124 7.69 -15.76 2.40
N GLN A 125 8.47 -14.87 1.79
CA GLN A 125 8.02 -13.53 1.42
C GLN A 125 6.76 -13.60 0.54
N SER A 126 6.75 -14.46 -0.47
CA SER A 126 5.61 -14.63 -1.38
C SER A 126 4.37 -15.15 -0.65
N VAL A 127 4.53 -16.07 0.30
CA VAL A 127 3.44 -16.57 1.15
C VAL A 127 2.84 -15.43 1.97
N PHE A 128 3.68 -14.64 2.66
CA PHE A 128 3.20 -13.50 3.46
C PHE A 128 2.59 -12.39 2.59
N THR A 129 3.08 -12.20 1.37
CA THR A 129 2.48 -11.29 0.39
C THR A 129 1.08 -11.75 0.03
N GLY A 130 0.93 -13.02 -0.35
CA GLY A 130 -0.37 -13.59 -0.68
C GLY A 130 -1.36 -13.54 0.50
N LEU A 131 -0.91 -13.88 1.71
CA LEU A 131 -1.71 -13.76 2.92
C LEU A 131 -2.17 -12.32 3.19
N GLY A 132 -1.28 -11.34 3.05
CA GLY A 132 -1.62 -9.93 3.26
C GLY A 132 -2.69 -9.45 2.29
N ILE A 133 -2.55 -9.76 0.99
CA ILE A 133 -3.54 -9.39 -0.04
C ILE A 133 -4.87 -10.15 0.20
N THR A 134 -4.81 -11.43 0.53
CA THR A 134 -6.02 -12.22 0.83
C THR A 134 -6.76 -11.66 2.03
N LEU A 135 -6.06 -11.33 3.12
CA LEU A 135 -6.66 -10.71 4.30
C LEU A 135 -7.30 -9.36 3.98
N ALA A 136 -6.66 -8.54 3.11
CA ALA A 136 -7.25 -7.29 2.66
C ALA A 136 -8.58 -7.52 1.95
N ASN A 137 -8.64 -8.44 1.00
CA ASN A 137 -9.86 -8.75 0.25
C ASN A 137 -10.95 -9.37 1.14
N VAL A 138 -10.57 -10.29 2.02
CA VAL A 138 -11.52 -10.93 2.95
C VAL A 138 -12.07 -9.90 3.93
N SER A 139 -11.25 -8.99 4.46
CA SER A 139 -11.72 -7.93 5.36
C SER A 139 -12.71 -6.99 4.67
N LEU A 140 -12.42 -6.59 3.43
CA LEU A 140 -13.35 -5.80 2.62
C LEU A 140 -14.69 -6.51 2.45
N TYR A 141 -14.67 -7.80 2.10
CA TYR A 141 -15.88 -8.59 1.95
C TYR A 141 -16.68 -8.69 3.24
N ILE A 142 -16.01 -9.00 4.37
CA ILE A 142 -16.66 -9.11 5.69
C ILE A 142 -17.30 -7.76 6.07
N PHE A 143 -16.57 -6.65 5.95
CA PHE A 143 -17.10 -5.34 6.30
C PHE A 143 -18.24 -4.91 5.39
N GLN A 144 -18.22 -5.30 4.12
CA GLN A 144 -19.33 -5.05 3.20
C GLN A 144 -20.61 -5.80 3.60
N GLN A 145 -20.50 -6.98 4.24
CA GLN A 145 -21.64 -7.77 4.71
C GLN A 145 -22.22 -7.26 6.04
N ILE A 146 -21.46 -6.48 6.81
CA ILE A 146 -21.94 -5.89 8.06
C ILE A 146 -22.84 -4.70 7.73
N GLY A 147 -24.17 -4.86 7.89
CA GLY A 147 -25.16 -3.93 7.39
C GLY A 147 -25.08 -2.49 7.95
N TRP A 148 -24.60 -2.29 9.18
CA TRP A 148 -24.43 -0.95 9.75
C TRP A 148 -23.29 -0.15 9.13
N LEU A 149 -22.30 -0.83 8.50
CA LEU A 149 -21.21 -0.22 7.74
C LEU A 149 -21.60 0.13 6.29
N GLN A 150 -22.79 -0.20 5.86
CA GLN A 150 -23.31 0.17 4.52
C GLN A 150 -23.76 1.63 4.44
N GLN A 151 -23.88 2.32 5.58
CA GLN A 151 -24.15 3.75 5.60
C GLN A 151 -22.97 4.50 4.95
N THR A 152 -23.31 5.56 4.22
CA THR A 152 -22.35 6.40 3.53
C THR A 152 -22.00 7.64 4.35
N SER A 153 -20.75 8.09 4.26
CA SER A 153 -20.32 9.37 4.79
C SER A 153 -20.86 10.52 3.95
N GLU A 154 -20.71 11.76 4.41
CA GLU A 154 -21.09 12.97 3.67
C GLU A 154 -20.43 13.05 2.27
N ALA A 155 -19.27 12.42 2.09
CA ALA A 155 -18.57 12.31 0.80
C ALA A 155 -19.09 11.16 -0.10
N GLY A 156 -20.12 10.42 0.33
CA GLY A 156 -20.67 9.28 -0.43
C GLY A 156 -19.84 7.99 -0.30
N ILE A 157 -18.78 7.95 0.50
CA ILE A 157 -17.95 6.78 0.71
C ILE A 157 -18.57 5.89 1.81
N PRO A 158 -18.82 4.59 1.56
CA PRO A 158 -19.36 3.69 2.56
C PRO A 158 -18.43 3.47 3.77
N TYR A 159 -19.00 3.36 4.98
CA TYR A 159 -18.21 3.17 6.22
C TYR A 159 -17.41 1.86 6.26
N TRP A 160 -17.78 0.83 5.48
CA TRP A 160 -16.98 -0.39 5.37
C TRP A 160 -15.58 -0.14 4.78
N VAL A 161 -15.44 0.89 3.95
CA VAL A 161 -14.13 1.33 3.44
C VAL A 161 -13.27 1.86 4.58
N PHE A 162 -13.84 2.70 5.45
CA PHE A 162 -13.14 3.24 6.62
C PHE A 162 -12.58 2.15 7.53
N GLY A 163 -13.39 1.12 7.86
CA GLY A 163 -12.95 0.00 8.68
C GLY A 163 -11.75 -0.73 8.10
N SER A 164 -11.79 -1.04 6.81
CA SER A 164 -10.70 -1.75 6.12
C SER A 164 -9.43 -0.91 6.06
N PHE A 165 -9.54 0.39 5.76
CA PHE A 165 -8.39 1.29 5.66
C PHE A 165 -7.74 1.55 7.03
N TYR A 166 -8.53 1.69 8.10
CA TYR A 166 -7.98 1.87 9.46
C TYR A 166 -7.25 0.62 9.96
N ILE A 167 -7.75 -0.59 9.66
CA ILE A 167 -7.01 -1.83 9.97
C ILE A 167 -5.69 -1.87 9.17
N GLY A 168 -5.69 -1.43 7.94
CA GLY A 168 -4.48 -1.35 7.13
C GLY A 168 -3.48 -0.29 7.59
N ALA A 169 -3.95 0.75 8.29
CA ALA A 169 -3.11 1.83 8.80
C ALA A 169 -2.35 1.46 10.10
N VAL A 170 -2.79 0.44 10.84
CA VAL A 170 -2.17 -0.08 12.07
C VAL A 170 -1.21 -1.23 11.74
#